data_0eae5b32cb4a443f57472be50c77b3e6
#
_entry.id   0eae5b32cb4a443f57472be50c77b3e6
#
_cell.length_a   1.000
_cell.length_b   1.000
_cell.length_c   1.000
_cell.angle_alpha   90.00
_cell.angle_beta   90.00
_cell.angle_gamma   90.00
#
_symmetry.space_group_name_H-M   'P 1'
#
loop_
_entity.id
_entity.type
_entity.pdbx_description
1 polymer ?
#
loop_
_entity_poly.entity_id
_entity_poly.type
_entity_poly.pdbx_seq_one_letter_code
_entity_poly.pdbx_strand_id
1 'polypeptide(L)'
;MKLALLPLVFALVFPAHAGELAGVTMPDTDTLGGQPLVLNGMALREKFFLDIYVGGLYLPAKSADGASVIAQDVPKKLHMSFIYSEVPAEKTVDAYREVWEIDPAYPAQKAQADQFCSWITTLVAGQTMTIQYEPGTGTTLLVDGAAKGTIPGVEFMKLIFGNYVGPNANKVLRVGLLDQ
;
A
#
# COMPACT_ATOMS: atom_id res chain seq x y z
N MET A 1 -20.28 56.53 -3.48
CA MET A 1 -19.13 55.63 -3.37
C MET A 1 -19.56 54.46 -2.49
N LYS A 2 -19.90 53.27 -3.07
CA LYS A 2 -20.31 52.09 -2.32
C LYS A 2 -19.06 51.21 -2.10
N LEU A 3 -18.61 51.11 -0.85
CA LEU A 3 -17.53 50.21 -0.47
C LEU A 3 -18.07 48.77 -0.49
N ALA A 4 -17.53 47.92 -1.36
CA ALA A 4 -17.82 46.50 -1.37
C ALA A 4 -16.90 45.83 -0.34
N LEU A 5 -17.47 45.27 0.73
CA LEU A 5 -16.77 44.40 1.65
C LEU A 5 -16.56 43.03 0.98
N LEU A 6 -15.32 42.68 0.70
CA LEU A 6 -14.94 41.32 0.27
C LEU A 6 -14.91 40.41 1.51
N PRO A 7 -15.60 39.25 1.52
CA PRO A 7 -15.49 38.33 2.63
C PRO A 7 -14.11 37.63 2.60
N LEU A 8 -13.35 37.80 3.68
CA LEU A 8 -12.11 37.07 3.93
C LEU A 8 -12.45 35.62 4.31
N VAL A 9 -12.30 34.71 3.36
CA VAL A 9 -12.45 33.25 3.62
C VAL A 9 -11.22 32.79 4.39
N PHE A 10 -11.40 32.56 5.68
CA PHE A 10 -10.38 31.94 6.54
C PHE A 10 -10.37 30.43 6.24
N ALA A 11 -9.39 29.95 5.47
CA ALA A 11 -9.16 28.53 5.30
C ALA A 11 -8.63 27.97 6.64
N LEU A 12 -9.45 27.19 7.33
CA LEU A 12 -9.03 26.41 8.50
C LEU A 12 -8.05 25.32 8.02
N VAL A 13 -6.77 25.55 8.21
CA VAL A 13 -5.75 24.51 8.03
C VAL A 13 -5.83 23.62 9.28
N PHE A 14 -6.50 22.48 9.16
CA PHE A 14 -6.40 21.43 10.17
C PHE A 14 -5.00 20.85 10.13
N PRO A 15 -4.32 20.66 11.29
CA PRO A 15 -3.07 19.92 11.31
C PRO A 15 -3.35 18.51 10.81
N ALA A 16 -2.69 18.12 9.72
CA ALA A 16 -2.68 16.73 9.27
C ALA A 16 -2.01 15.92 10.39
N HIS A 17 -2.77 15.11 11.11
CA HIS A 17 -2.19 14.11 11.99
C HIS A 17 -1.47 13.11 11.07
N ALA A 18 -0.30 12.68 11.49
CA ALA A 18 0.51 11.73 10.76
C ALA A 18 0.79 10.54 11.68
N GLY A 19 0.56 9.32 11.18
CA GLY A 19 1.01 8.13 11.86
C GLY A 19 2.54 8.08 11.84
N GLU A 20 3.16 7.69 12.97
CA GLU A 20 4.62 7.49 13.05
C GLU A 20 4.93 6.08 13.57
N LEU A 21 5.83 5.39 12.87
CA LEU A 21 6.30 4.05 13.25
C LEU A 21 7.76 3.87 12.80
N ALA A 22 8.63 3.43 13.71
CA ALA A 22 10.06 3.19 13.43
C ALA A 22 10.74 4.37 12.70
N GLY A 23 10.41 5.62 13.07
CA GLY A 23 10.97 6.84 12.47
C GLY A 23 10.41 7.21 11.10
N VAL A 24 9.41 6.47 10.60
CA VAL A 24 8.70 6.78 9.36
C VAL A 24 7.38 7.45 9.68
N THR A 25 7.14 8.61 9.08
CA THR A 25 5.89 9.37 9.20
C THR A 25 5.07 9.17 7.91
N MET A 26 3.79 8.84 8.06
CA MET A 26 2.84 8.71 6.95
C MET A 26 1.64 9.62 7.16
N PRO A 27 1.18 10.37 6.15
CA PRO A 27 0.02 11.25 6.29
C PRO A 27 -1.26 10.45 6.57
N ASP A 28 -2.15 11.00 7.40
CA ASP A 28 -3.44 10.34 7.74
C ASP A 28 -4.38 10.19 6.55
N THR A 29 -4.18 10.98 5.50
CA THR A 29 -5.00 10.96 4.29
C THR A 29 -4.15 10.98 3.03
N ASP A 30 -4.69 10.39 1.97
CA ASP A 30 -4.09 10.39 0.62
C ASP A 30 -5.22 10.49 -0.41
N THR A 31 -4.88 10.53 -1.69
CA THR A 31 -5.84 10.55 -2.79
C THR A 31 -5.40 9.57 -3.87
N LEU A 32 -6.35 8.82 -4.43
CA LEU A 32 -6.11 7.94 -5.55
C LEU A 32 -7.26 8.02 -6.55
N GLY A 33 -6.97 8.31 -7.83
CA GLY A 33 -8.00 8.47 -8.85
C GLY A 33 -9.04 9.56 -8.51
N GLY A 34 -8.65 10.60 -7.77
CA GLY A 34 -9.55 11.65 -7.29
C GLY A 34 -10.42 11.25 -6.09
N GLN A 35 -10.29 10.02 -5.57
CA GLN A 35 -11.00 9.55 -4.39
C GLN A 35 -10.15 9.75 -3.14
N PRO A 36 -10.70 10.31 -2.05
CA PRO A 36 -9.98 10.42 -0.79
C PRO A 36 -9.80 9.05 -0.14
N LEU A 37 -8.62 8.84 0.41
CA LEU A 37 -8.26 7.66 1.20
C LEU A 37 -7.83 8.10 2.60
N VAL A 38 -8.06 7.26 3.59
CA VAL A 38 -7.58 7.43 4.97
C VAL A 38 -6.56 6.36 5.30
N LEU A 39 -5.56 6.69 6.09
CA LEU A 39 -4.59 5.73 6.62
C LEU A 39 -5.34 4.76 7.54
N ASN A 40 -5.45 3.51 7.10
CA ASN A 40 -6.12 2.45 7.86
C ASN A 40 -5.28 1.99 9.04
N GLY A 41 -4.00 1.71 8.80
CA GLY A 41 -3.05 1.30 9.81
C GLY A 41 -1.63 1.25 9.23
N MET A 42 -0.65 1.13 10.13
CA MET A 42 0.76 1.01 9.81
C MET A 42 1.36 -0.26 10.41
N ALA A 43 2.33 -0.83 9.72
CA ALA A 43 3.03 -2.01 10.21
C ALA A 43 4.52 -1.97 9.85
N LEU A 44 5.36 -2.42 10.79
CA LEU A 44 6.79 -2.66 10.56
C LEU A 44 6.99 -4.08 10.04
N ARG A 45 7.68 -4.21 8.92
CA ARG A 45 8.18 -5.50 8.43
C ARG A 45 9.55 -5.76 9.01
N GLU A 46 9.62 -6.72 9.90
CA GLU A 46 10.88 -7.25 10.41
C GLU A 46 11.19 -8.61 9.77
N LYS A 47 12.45 -8.89 9.54
CA LYS A 47 12.97 -10.23 9.17
C LYS A 47 14.32 -10.47 9.88
N PHE A 48 14.41 -11.54 10.68
CA PHE A 48 15.63 -11.87 11.45
C PHE A 48 16.15 -10.69 12.30
N PHE A 49 15.23 -10.01 13.03
CA PHE A 49 15.52 -8.83 13.88
C PHE A 49 16.00 -7.59 13.11
N LEU A 50 15.86 -7.56 11.80
CA LEU A 50 16.17 -6.41 10.95
C LEU A 50 14.87 -5.72 10.53
N ASP A 51 14.81 -4.42 10.74
CA ASP A 51 13.71 -3.56 10.29
C ASP A 51 13.87 -3.32 8.79
N ILE A 52 12.95 -3.83 8.00
CA ILE A 52 13.04 -3.81 6.53
C ILE A 52 12.33 -2.59 5.95
N TYR A 53 11.04 -2.45 6.24
CA TYR A 53 10.24 -1.30 5.80
C TYR A 53 9.06 -1.07 6.76
N VAL A 54 8.53 0.14 6.74
CA VAL A 54 7.22 0.48 7.32
C VAL A 54 6.21 0.54 6.18
N GLY A 55 5.12 -0.21 6.31
CA GLY A 55 4.00 -0.20 5.38
C GLY A 55 2.82 0.56 5.97
N GLY A 56 2.11 1.35 5.15
CA GLY A 56 0.83 1.99 5.47
C GLY A 56 -0.25 1.58 4.47
N LEU A 57 -1.38 1.12 4.97
CA LEU A 57 -2.55 0.79 4.17
C LEU A 57 -3.50 1.96 4.13
N TYR A 58 -3.90 2.39 2.93
CA TYR A 58 -4.86 3.46 2.72
C TYR A 58 -6.12 2.91 2.05
N LEU A 59 -7.28 3.23 2.62
CA LEU A 59 -8.61 2.77 2.19
C LEU A 59 -9.58 3.95 2.13
N PRO A 60 -10.71 3.84 1.40
CA PRO A 60 -11.78 4.87 1.43
C PRO A 60 -12.42 5.06 2.82
N ALA A 61 -12.44 4.00 3.61
CA ALA A 61 -12.90 4.00 5.01
C ALA A 61 -12.10 2.95 5.80
N LYS A 62 -11.90 3.18 7.09
CA LYS A 62 -11.19 2.22 7.96
C LYS A 62 -11.88 0.87 8.01
N SER A 63 -11.09 -0.20 8.02
CA SER A 63 -11.55 -1.58 8.12
C SER A 63 -10.54 -2.43 8.89
N ALA A 64 -11.02 -3.19 9.87
CA ALA A 64 -10.25 -4.23 10.57
C ALA A 64 -10.42 -5.63 9.94
N ASP A 65 -11.25 -5.75 8.89
CA ASP A 65 -11.55 -7.02 8.22
C ASP A 65 -10.77 -7.17 6.91
N GLY A 66 -9.69 -7.95 6.93
CA GLY A 66 -8.85 -8.20 5.77
C GLY A 66 -9.59 -8.88 4.61
N ALA A 67 -10.56 -9.76 4.90
CA ALA A 67 -11.36 -10.41 3.86
C ALA A 67 -12.22 -9.38 3.12
N SER A 68 -12.83 -8.45 3.85
CA SER A 68 -13.57 -7.33 3.27
C SER A 68 -12.67 -6.42 2.43
N VAL A 69 -11.46 -6.08 2.92
CA VAL A 69 -10.49 -5.26 2.17
C VAL A 69 -10.12 -5.92 0.84
N ILE A 70 -9.91 -7.24 0.83
CA ILE A 70 -9.57 -8.00 -0.38
C ILE A 70 -10.76 -8.09 -1.35
N ALA A 71 -11.98 -8.31 -0.82
CA ALA A 71 -13.15 -8.56 -1.65
C ALA A 71 -13.69 -7.30 -2.36
N GLN A 72 -13.53 -6.12 -1.74
CA GLN A 72 -14.12 -4.89 -2.25
C GLN A 72 -13.37 -4.37 -3.49
N ASP A 73 -14.12 -4.06 -4.54
CA ASP A 73 -13.63 -3.38 -5.75
C ASP A 73 -13.67 -1.86 -5.54
N VAL A 74 -12.76 -1.35 -4.71
CA VAL A 74 -12.62 0.07 -4.36
C VAL A 74 -11.15 0.49 -4.43
N PRO A 75 -10.86 1.79 -4.62
CA PRO A 75 -9.48 2.27 -4.59
C PRO A 75 -8.80 1.91 -3.27
N LYS A 76 -7.57 1.45 -3.33
CA LYS A 76 -6.74 1.13 -2.17
C LYS A 76 -5.26 1.27 -2.48
N LYS A 77 -4.47 1.60 -1.48
CA LYS A 77 -3.04 1.82 -1.63
C LYS A 77 -2.30 1.20 -0.46
N LEU A 78 -1.21 0.50 -0.75
CA LEU A 78 -0.20 0.10 0.21
C LEU A 78 1.07 0.87 -0.13
N HIS A 79 1.49 1.74 0.78
CA HIS A 79 2.73 2.51 0.68
C HIS A 79 3.77 1.93 1.62
N MET A 80 4.97 1.65 1.12
CA MET A 80 6.07 1.09 1.89
C MET A 80 7.28 2.02 1.82
N SER A 81 7.81 2.41 2.98
CA SER A 81 9.04 3.18 3.13
C SER A 81 10.14 2.25 3.63
N PHE A 82 11.16 2.04 2.82
CA PHE A 82 12.27 1.14 3.15
C PHE A 82 13.25 1.82 4.07
N ILE A 83 13.63 1.13 5.15
CA ILE A 83 14.55 1.63 6.20
C ILE A 83 15.80 0.75 6.33
N TYR A 84 15.78 -0.48 5.79
CA TYR A 84 16.95 -1.34 5.71
C TYR A 84 17.91 -0.86 4.62
N SER A 85 19.21 -1.03 4.87
CA SER A 85 20.26 -0.51 3.97
C SER A 85 20.11 -0.94 2.52
N GLU A 86 19.78 -2.22 2.26
CA GLU A 86 19.54 -2.75 0.92
C GLU A 86 18.68 -4.02 0.97
N VAL A 87 17.62 -4.06 0.16
CA VAL A 87 16.76 -5.23 -0.05
C VAL A 87 16.86 -5.63 -1.53
N PRO A 88 17.61 -6.70 -1.85
CA PRO A 88 17.72 -7.20 -3.22
C PRO A 88 16.35 -7.55 -3.82
N ALA A 89 16.17 -7.28 -5.11
CA ALA A 89 14.91 -7.53 -5.83
C ALA A 89 14.42 -8.99 -5.63
N GLU A 90 15.33 -9.96 -5.73
CA GLU A 90 15.03 -11.37 -5.55
C GLU A 90 14.43 -11.69 -4.18
N LYS A 91 14.87 -11.02 -3.11
CA LYS A 91 14.34 -11.24 -1.75
C LYS A 91 12.90 -10.76 -1.62
N THR A 92 12.57 -9.67 -2.31
CA THR A 92 11.19 -9.18 -2.36
C THR A 92 10.32 -10.12 -3.19
N VAL A 93 10.80 -10.57 -4.35
CA VAL A 93 10.10 -11.55 -5.20
C VAL A 93 9.87 -12.87 -4.46
N ASP A 94 10.89 -13.41 -3.78
CA ASP A 94 10.77 -14.64 -2.99
C ASP A 94 9.69 -14.49 -1.91
N ALA A 95 9.66 -13.36 -1.20
CA ALA A 95 8.67 -13.11 -0.16
C ALA A 95 7.22 -13.07 -0.70
N TYR A 96 7.01 -12.58 -1.93
CA TYR A 96 5.71 -12.68 -2.58
C TYR A 96 5.36 -14.13 -2.93
N ARG A 97 6.27 -14.86 -3.55
CA ARG A 97 6.05 -16.24 -3.96
C ARG A 97 5.75 -17.16 -2.79
N GLU A 98 6.46 -17.02 -1.67
CA GLU A 98 6.18 -17.79 -0.44
C GLU A 98 4.69 -17.74 -0.03
N VAL A 99 4.03 -16.59 -0.18
CA VAL A 99 2.61 -16.43 0.17
C VAL A 99 1.70 -16.86 -0.98
N TRP A 100 2.06 -16.54 -2.22
CA TRP A 100 1.22 -16.86 -3.38
C TRP A 100 1.16 -18.34 -3.68
N GLU A 101 2.26 -19.12 -3.51
CA GLU A 101 2.30 -20.55 -3.80
C GLU A 101 1.29 -21.38 -3.00
N ILE A 102 0.85 -20.86 -1.85
CA ILE A 102 -0.18 -21.49 -1.02
C ILE A 102 -1.58 -20.86 -1.21
N ASP A 103 -1.69 -19.85 -2.07
CA ASP A 103 -2.97 -19.21 -2.40
C ASP A 103 -3.65 -19.94 -3.58
N PRO A 104 -4.89 -20.43 -3.42
CA PRO A 104 -5.58 -21.16 -4.47
C PRO A 104 -5.85 -20.33 -5.74
N ALA A 105 -5.83 -19.00 -5.66
CA ALA A 105 -5.99 -18.11 -6.80
C ALA A 105 -4.72 -17.96 -7.64
N TYR A 106 -3.54 -18.25 -7.07
CA TYR A 106 -2.24 -18.00 -7.71
C TYR A 106 -2.06 -18.68 -9.07
N PRO A 107 -2.43 -19.96 -9.29
CA PRO A 107 -2.23 -20.60 -10.59
C PRO A 107 -2.91 -19.84 -11.74
N ALA A 108 -4.09 -19.27 -11.50
CA ALA A 108 -4.82 -18.49 -12.49
C ALA A 108 -4.21 -17.09 -12.72
N GLN A 109 -3.47 -16.56 -11.76
CA GLN A 109 -2.84 -15.23 -11.78
C GLN A 109 -1.33 -15.28 -12.01
N LYS A 110 -0.76 -16.46 -12.28
CA LYS A 110 0.69 -16.66 -12.36
C LYS A 110 1.37 -15.75 -13.38
N ALA A 111 0.79 -15.57 -14.55
CA ALA A 111 1.37 -14.71 -15.58
C ALA A 111 1.42 -13.24 -15.14
N GLN A 112 0.38 -12.75 -14.49
CA GLN A 112 0.31 -11.41 -13.92
C GLN A 112 1.28 -11.23 -12.75
N ALA A 113 1.39 -12.25 -11.90
CA ALA A 113 2.34 -12.27 -10.79
C ALA A 113 3.79 -12.25 -11.29
N ASP A 114 4.13 -13.04 -12.30
CA ASP A 114 5.46 -13.04 -12.92
C ASP A 114 5.77 -11.68 -13.58
N GLN A 115 4.80 -11.08 -14.26
CA GLN A 115 4.94 -9.73 -14.83
C GLN A 115 5.16 -8.69 -13.73
N PHE A 116 4.38 -8.71 -12.65
CA PHE A 116 4.55 -7.82 -11.50
C PHE A 116 5.97 -7.97 -10.89
N CYS A 117 6.41 -9.20 -10.68
CA CYS A 117 7.75 -9.49 -10.17
C CYS A 117 8.87 -8.94 -11.05
N SER A 118 8.68 -8.91 -12.37
CA SER A 118 9.66 -8.37 -13.31
C SER A 118 9.93 -6.87 -13.17
N TRP A 119 9.02 -6.13 -12.52
CA TRP A 119 9.14 -4.70 -12.25
C TRP A 119 9.81 -4.37 -10.92
N ILE A 120 9.98 -5.38 -10.04
CA ILE A 120 10.59 -5.19 -8.74
C ILE A 120 12.10 -4.99 -8.92
N THR A 121 12.61 -3.93 -8.30
CA THR A 121 14.03 -3.59 -8.30
C THR A 121 14.61 -3.74 -6.88
N THR A 122 15.93 -3.80 -6.76
CA THR A 122 16.58 -3.63 -5.46
C THR A 122 16.18 -2.30 -4.86
N LEU A 123 15.84 -2.29 -3.58
CA LEU A 123 15.41 -1.11 -2.82
C LEU A 123 16.38 -0.84 -1.69
N VAL A 124 16.69 0.43 -1.48
CA VAL A 124 17.60 0.87 -0.40
C VAL A 124 16.88 1.78 0.59
N ALA A 125 17.49 2.00 1.74
CA ALA A 125 16.96 2.90 2.77
C ALA A 125 16.63 4.28 2.17
N GLY A 126 15.45 4.79 2.52
CA GLY A 126 14.91 6.06 2.02
C GLY A 126 14.09 5.94 0.74
N GLN A 127 14.14 4.81 0.03
CA GLN A 127 13.27 4.58 -1.14
C GLN A 127 11.89 4.09 -0.73
N THR A 128 10.93 4.27 -1.65
CA THR A 128 9.55 3.85 -1.44
C THR A 128 9.10 2.88 -2.52
N MET A 129 8.23 1.94 -2.14
CA MET A 129 7.47 1.11 -3.06
C MET A 129 5.98 1.27 -2.74
N THR A 130 5.18 1.52 -3.77
CA THR A 130 3.74 1.70 -3.61
C THR A 130 3.01 0.74 -4.53
N ILE A 131 2.03 0.03 -3.98
CA ILE A 131 1.08 -0.78 -4.72
C ILE A 131 -0.27 -0.09 -4.58
N GLN A 132 -0.84 0.35 -5.68
CA GLN A 132 -2.14 1.01 -5.69
C GLN A 132 -3.09 0.33 -6.67
N TYR A 133 -4.35 0.26 -6.28
CA TYR A 133 -5.42 -0.29 -7.10
C TYR A 133 -6.50 0.75 -7.35
N GLU A 134 -6.87 0.92 -8.61
CA GLU A 134 -7.99 1.74 -9.04
C GLU A 134 -8.98 0.87 -9.83
N PRO A 135 -10.28 0.82 -9.44
CA PRO A 135 -11.32 0.14 -10.21
C PRO A 135 -11.32 0.59 -11.68
N GLY A 136 -11.45 -0.38 -12.58
CA GLY A 136 -11.41 -0.12 -14.02
C GLY A 136 -10.02 0.10 -14.62
N THR A 137 -9.01 0.46 -13.83
CA THR A 137 -7.60 0.59 -14.27
C THR A 137 -6.80 -0.65 -13.95
N GLY A 138 -6.82 -1.10 -12.69
CA GLY A 138 -6.05 -2.22 -12.20
C GLY A 138 -5.05 -1.88 -11.11
N THR A 139 -4.07 -2.76 -10.90
CA THR A 139 -3.04 -2.63 -9.87
C THR A 139 -1.75 -2.08 -10.47
N THR A 140 -1.30 -0.94 -9.98
CA THR A 140 -0.06 -0.28 -10.42
C THR A 140 1.03 -0.41 -9.35
N LEU A 141 2.24 -0.79 -9.78
CA LEU A 141 3.45 -0.72 -8.95
C LEU A 141 4.18 0.60 -9.23
N LEU A 142 4.53 1.32 -8.16
CA LEU A 142 5.40 2.50 -8.23
C LEU A 142 6.64 2.28 -7.34
N VAL A 143 7.77 2.80 -7.80
CA VAL A 143 9.02 2.92 -7.01
C VAL A 143 9.45 4.38 -7.04
N ASP A 144 9.61 4.98 -5.86
CA ASP A 144 9.87 6.42 -5.68
C ASP A 144 8.90 7.29 -6.48
N GLY A 145 7.62 6.93 -6.47
CA GLY A 145 6.56 7.62 -7.20
C GLY A 145 6.51 7.36 -8.70
N ALA A 146 7.53 6.71 -9.29
CA ALA A 146 7.56 6.39 -10.72
C ALA A 146 6.84 5.06 -11.00
N ALA A 147 5.80 5.08 -11.82
CA ALA A 147 5.06 3.89 -12.23
C ALA A 147 5.96 2.94 -13.04
N LYS A 148 5.97 1.67 -12.65
CA LYS A 148 6.71 0.59 -13.34
C LYS A 148 5.81 -0.17 -14.31
N GLY A 149 4.54 -0.32 -13.97
CA GLY A 149 3.54 -0.97 -14.80
C GLY A 149 2.21 -1.14 -14.08
N THR A 150 1.19 -1.54 -14.84
CA THR A 150 -0.16 -1.79 -14.33
C THR A 150 -0.66 -3.16 -14.79
N ILE A 151 -1.18 -3.94 -13.86
CA ILE A 151 -1.87 -5.20 -14.13
C ILE A 151 -3.38 -4.92 -14.10
N PRO A 152 -4.11 -5.10 -15.20
CA PRO A 152 -5.55 -4.88 -15.22
C PRO A 152 -6.31 -5.95 -14.43
N GLY A 153 -7.52 -5.59 -14.01
CA GLY A 153 -8.47 -6.50 -13.39
C GLY A 153 -8.37 -6.59 -11.87
N VAL A 154 -9.48 -7.06 -11.28
CA VAL A 154 -9.65 -7.14 -9.83
C VAL A 154 -8.99 -8.40 -9.22
N GLU A 155 -8.81 -9.46 -10.01
CA GLU A 155 -8.33 -10.73 -9.47
C GLU A 155 -6.85 -10.66 -9.06
N PHE A 156 -6.01 -9.95 -9.81
CA PHE A 156 -4.64 -9.69 -9.38
C PHE A 156 -4.59 -8.79 -8.15
N MET A 157 -5.48 -7.78 -8.05
CA MET A 157 -5.61 -6.97 -6.86
C MET A 157 -5.90 -7.83 -5.62
N LYS A 158 -6.84 -8.79 -5.72
CA LYS A 158 -7.13 -9.70 -4.60
C LYS A 158 -5.91 -10.49 -4.17
N LEU A 159 -5.16 -11.04 -5.13
CA LEU A 159 -3.93 -11.79 -4.87
C LEU A 159 -2.88 -10.91 -4.16
N ILE A 160 -2.58 -9.72 -4.69
CA ILE A 160 -1.50 -8.88 -4.15
C ILE A 160 -1.86 -8.28 -2.78
N PHE A 161 -3.09 -7.82 -2.55
CA PHE A 161 -3.50 -7.33 -1.23
C PHE A 161 -3.68 -8.48 -0.23
N GLY A 162 -4.04 -9.68 -0.71
CA GLY A 162 -4.04 -10.91 0.09
C GLY A 162 -2.69 -11.21 0.73
N ASN A 163 -1.60 -10.82 0.08
CA ASN A 163 -0.23 -10.98 0.61
C ASN A 163 0.03 -10.15 1.89
N TYR A 164 -0.76 -9.12 2.15
CA TYR A 164 -0.59 -8.18 3.26
C TYR A 164 -1.66 -8.30 4.34
N VAL A 165 -2.92 -8.51 3.94
CA VAL A 165 -4.06 -8.53 4.87
C VAL A 165 -4.86 -9.84 4.83
N GLY A 166 -4.46 -10.79 4.00
CA GLY A 166 -5.09 -12.11 3.88
C GLY A 166 -4.70 -13.08 5.00
N PRO A 167 -5.31 -14.27 5.00
CA PRO A 167 -5.07 -15.28 6.03
C PRO A 167 -3.62 -15.81 6.07
N ASN A 168 -2.95 -15.82 4.91
CA ASN A 168 -1.56 -16.30 4.77
C ASN A 168 -0.53 -15.17 4.92
N ALA A 169 -0.98 -13.92 5.11
CA ALA A 169 -0.09 -12.79 5.29
C ALA A 169 0.73 -12.90 6.58
N ASN A 170 1.90 -12.24 6.59
CA ASN A 170 2.65 -12.08 7.83
C ASN A 170 1.77 -11.47 8.92
N LYS A 171 1.67 -12.14 10.08
CA LYS A 171 0.74 -11.76 11.16
C LYS A 171 0.96 -10.33 11.65
N VAL A 172 2.23 -9.91 11.83
CA VAL A 172 2.56 -8.56 12.33
C VAL A 172 2.11 -7.51 11.32
N LEU A 173 2.40 -7.71 10.02
CA LEU A 173 1.93 -6.82 8.97
C LEU A 173 0.41 -6.74 8.95
N ARG A 174 -0.27 -7.88 8.95
CA ARG A 174 -1.73 -7.93 8.89
C ARG A 174 -2.38 -7.19 10.06
N VAL A 175 -1.93 -7.46 11.29
CA VAL A 175 -2.47 -6.84 12.51
C VAL A 175 -2.27 -5.32 12.46
N GLY A 176 -1.05 -4.84 12.16
CA GLY A 176 -0.78 -3.41 12.12
C GLY A 176 -1.47 -2.67 10.96
N LEU A 177 -1.52 -3.27 9.75
CA LEU A 177 -2.20 -2.67 8.61
C LEU A 177 -3.73 -2.61 8.77
N LEU A 178 -4.31 -3.55 9.53
CA LEU A 178 -5.74 -3.60 9.82
C LEU A 178 -6.12 -2.87 11.14
N ASP A 179 -5.16 -2.25 11.81
CA ASP A 179 -5.36 -1.51 13.07
C ASP A 179 -6.09 -2.36 14.14
N GLN A 180 -5.60 -3.63 14.34
CA GLN A 180 -6.17 -4.64 15.26
C GLN A 180 -5.39 -4.75 16.57
#